data_ba12e33f74af543fef80c255f291b47e
#
_entry.id   ba12e33f74af543fef80c255f291b47e
#
_cell.length_a   1.000
_cell.length_b   1.000
_cell.length_c   1.000
_cell.angle_alpha   90.00
_cell.angle_beta   90.00
_cell.angle_gamma   90.00
#
_symmetry.space_group_name_H-M   'P 1'
#
loop_
_entity.id
_entity.type
_entity.pdbx_description
1 polymer ?
#
loop_
_entity_poly.entity_id
_entity_poly.type
_entity_poly.pdbx_seq_one_letter_code
_entity_poly.pdbx_strand_id
1 'polypeptide(L)'
;LIASVEENQKSQSDIEMLEDEVRCVEYENERLHISNSILDNCLSTLKHETMYYPSRIRQLVDEPDGQLEAIDELAIYYKELYQILSQQAMSQVESVKLVSRPVDITTLVSPSKLTTTFESPLISGDPVFLAYLFDILYLINNNQPLTVTAEEHQPGYVTLHVIMSTLTLSDDVCRDLFQPSADRLMFFICRQIARDNGESTNKRGCGISANATPNGVRIDVVLAKAN
;
A
#
# COMPACT_ATOMS: atom_id res chain seq x y z
N LEU A 1 -50.17 4.72 -22.16
CA LEU A 1 -49.27 5.55 -23.02
C LEU A 1 -48.36 6.46 -22.18
N ILE A 2 -48.90 7.25 -21.21
CA ILE A 2 -48.08 8.17 -20.38
C ILE A 2 -47.14 7.36 -19.47
N ALA A 3 -47.61 6.36 -18.75
CA ALA A 3 -46.78 5.50 -17.89
C ALA A 3 -45.66 4.77 -18.66
N SER A 4 -45.90 4.37 -19.90
CA SER A 4 -44.88 3.72 -20.75
C SER A 4 -43.83 4.70 -21.26
N VAL A 5 -44.14 5.99 -21.39
CA VAL A 5 -43.18 7.04 -21.76
C VAL A 5 -42.31 7.39 -20.55
N GLU A 6 -42.85 7.48 -19.35
CA GLU A 6 -42.11 7.73 -18.11
C GLU A 6 -41.16 6.57 -17.79
N GLU A 7 -41.60 5.32 -17.99
CA GLU A 7 -40.76 4.14 -17.80
C GLU A 7 -39.59 4.09 -18.81
N ASN A 8 -39.83 4.46 -20.07
CA ASN A 8 -38.78 4.59 -21.09
C ASN A 8 -37.79 5.71 -20.77
N GLN A 9 -38.26 6.86 -20.29
CA GLN A 9 -37.37 7.96 -19.90
C GLN A 9 -36.49 7.58 -18.70
N LYS A 10 -37.06 6.89 -17.72
CA LYS A 10 -36.28 6.40 -16.58
C LYS A 10 -35.23 5.37 -17.02
N SER A 11 -35.62 4.40 -17.86
CA SER A 11 -34.67 3.42 -18.40
C SER A 11 -33.56 4.06 -19.22
N GLN A 12 -33.85 5.12 -19.97
CA GLN A 12 -32.85 5.85 -20.73
C GLN A 12 -31.85 6.57 -19.81
N SER A 13 -32.33 7.21 -18.75
CA SER A 13 -31.47 7.85 -17.75
C SER A 13 -30.61 6.84 -16.99
N ASP A 14 -31.16 5.67 -16.67
CA ASP A 14 -30.42 4.59 -16.02
C ASP A 14 -29.31 4.03 -16.95
N ILE A 15 -29.58 3.94 -18.26
CA ILE A 15 -28.58 3.52 -19.26
C ILE A 15 -27.45 4.55 -19.36
N GLU A 16 -27.76 5.84 -19.48
CA GLU A 16 -26.74 6.90 -19.55
C GLU A 16 -25.84 6.91 -18.31
N MET A 17 -26.42 6.71 -17.11
CA MET A 17 -25.68 6.63 -15.86
C MET A 17 -24.77 5.40 -15.82
N LEU A 18 -25.23 4.24 -16.28
CA LEU A 18 -24.42 3.03 -16.36
C LEU A 18 -23.31 3.14 -17.40
N GLU A 19 -23.55 3.78 -18.54
CA GLU A 19 -22.53 4.03 -19.54
C GLU A 19 -21.42 4.96 -19.04
N ASP A 20 -21.77 5.98 -18.24
CA ASP A 20 -20.80 6.85 -17.58
C ASP A 20 -19.99 6.08 -16.51
N GLU A 21 -20.64 5.22 -15.75
CA GLU A 21 -19.99 4.37 -14.75
C GLU A 21 -19.02 3.36 -15.41
N VAL A 22 -19.43 2.73 -16.51
CA VAL A 22 -18.58 1.82 -17.29
C VAL A 22 -17.36 2.56 -17.84
N ARG A 23 -17.52 3.76 -18.41
CA ARG A 23 -16.38 4.57 -18.89
C ARG A 23 -15.41 4.95 -17.79
N CYS A 24 -15.92 5.25 -16.60
CA CYS A 24 -15.09 5.56 -15.44
C CYS A 24 -14.29 4.34 -14.99
N VAL A 25 -14.92 3.17 -14.93
CA VAL A 25 -14.27 1.90 -14.56
C VAL A 25 -13.25 1.46 -15.61
N GLU A 26 -13.54 1.62 -16.90
CA GLU A 26 -12.59 1.33 -17.98
C GLU A 26 -11.34 2.22 -17.89
N TYR A 27 -11.52 3.51 -17.65
CA TYR A 27 -10.41 4.45 -17.47
C TYR A 27 -9.56 4.11 -16.23
N GLU A 28 -10.20 3.78 -15.11
CA GLU A 28 -9.49 3.33 -13.90
C GLU A 28 -8.74 2.01 -14.14
N ASN A 29 -9.32 1.10 -14.90
CA ASN A 29 -8.71 -0.20 -15.22
C ASN A 29 -7.48 -0.05 -16.14
N GLU A 30 -7.56 0.79 -17.17
CA GLU A 30 -6.40 1.14 -18.01
C GLU A 30 -5.28 1.77 -17.18
N ARG A 31 -5.61 2.68 -16.28
CA ARG A 31 -4.64 3.34 -15.40
C ARG A 31 -3.96 2.35 -14.46
N LEU A 32 -4.72 1.42 -13.86
CA LEU A 32 -4.18 0.37 -13.02
C LEU A 32 -3.31 -0.60 -13.81
N HIS A 33 -3.68 -0.92 -15.03
CA HIS A 33 -2.90 -1.81 -15.91
C HIS A 33 -1.54 -1.19 -16.27
N ILE A 34 -1.51 0.10 -16.60
CA ILE A 34 -0.28 0.84 -16.86
C ILE A 34 0.59 0.89 -15.59
N SER A 35 0.02 1.23 -14.44
CA SER A 35 0.73 1.29 -13.16
C SER A 35 1.32 -0.07 -12.77
N ASN A 36 0.56 -1.15 -12.91
CA ASN A 36 1.02 -2.50 -12.64
C ASN A 36 2.13 -2.94 -13.61
N SER A 37 2.01 -2.62 -14.90
CA SER A 37 3.04 -2.94 -15.90
C SER A 37 4.36 -2.24 -15.58
N ILE A 38 4.32 -1.01 -15.10
CA ILE A 38 5.53 -0.26 -14.71
C ILE A 38 6.13 -0.83 -13.42
N LEU A 39 5.30 -1.13 -12.42
CA LEU A 39 5.74 -1.78 -11.19
C LEU A 39 6.36 -3.15 -11.47
N ASP A 40 5.78 -3.95 -12.34
CA ASP A 40 6.31 -5.25 -12.75
C ASP A 40 7.67 -5.11 -13.45
N ASN A 41 7.84 -4.12 -14.33
CA ASN A 41 9.11 -3.83 -14.96
C ASN A 41 10.17 -3.37 -13.94
N CYS A 42 9.80 -2.49 -13.02
CA CYS A 42 10.70 -2.05 -11.94
C CYS A 42 11.09 -3.22 -11.02
N LEU A 43 10.12 -4.06 -10.63
CA LEU A 43 10.36 -5.25 -9.80
C LEU A 43 11.20 -6.30 -10.52
N SER A 44 10.97 -6.49 -11.83
CA SER A 44 11.77 -7.41 -12.65
C SER A 44 13.21 -6.95 -12.76
N THR A 45 13.42 -5.65 -13.00
CA THR A 45 14.76 -5.05 -13.03
C THR A 45 15.44 -5.17 -11.68
N LEU A 46 14.78 -4.78 -10.59
CA LEU A 46 15.28 -4.94 -9.22
C LEU A 46 15.63 -6.39 -8.90
N LYS A 47 14.79 -7.35 -9.29
CA LYS A 47 15.05 -8.78 -9.07
C LYS A 47 16.31 -9.24 -9.81
N HIS A 48 16.47 -8.85 -11.06
CA HIS A 48 17.65 -9.20 -11.84
C HIS A 48 18.93 -8.59 -11.22
N GLU A 49 18.88 -7.31 -10.90
CA GLU A 49 20.01 -6.59 -10.35
C GLU A 49 20.37 -7.07 -8.92
N THR A 50 19.37 -7.28 -8.05
CA THR A 50 19.60 -7.80 -6.69
C THR A 50 20.15 -9.22 -6.65
N MET A 51 19.91 -10.03 -7.68
CA MET A 51 20.53 -11.36 -7.79
C MET A 51 21.93 -11.31 -8.35
N TYR A 52 22.21 -10.39 -9.25
CA TYR A 52 23.52 -10.25 -9.90
C TYR A 52 24.58 -9.70 -8.95
N TYR A 53 24.28 -8.62 -8.23
CA TYR A 53 25.28 -7.89 -7.41
C TYR A 53 25.83 -8.70 -6.23
N PRO A 54 25.06 -9.40 -5.41
CA PRO A 54 25.61 -10.23 -4.35
C PRO A 54 26.57 -11.31 -4.88
N SER A 55 26.25 -11.88 -6.04
CA SER A 55 27.09 -12.88 -6.68
C SER A 55 28.39 -12.25 -7.18
N ARG A 56 28.32 -11.04 -7.75
CA ARG A 56 29.51 -10.33 -8.25
C ARG A 56 30.39 -9.85 -7.11
N ILE A 57 29.82 -9.29 -6.04
CA ILE A 57 30.58 -8.90 -4.84
C ILE A 57 31.28 -10.13 -4.25
N ARG A 58 30.60 -11.27 -4.17
CA ARG A 58 31.20 -12.50 -3.66
C ARG A 58 32.38 -12.98 -4.52
N GLN A 59 32.25 -12.90 -5.85
CA GLN A 59 33.36 -13.20 -6.76
C GLN A 59 34.55 -12.28 -6.54
N LEU A 60 34.32 -10.96 -6.38
CA LEU A 60 35.37 -9.99 -6.15
C LEU A 60 36.09 -10.15 -4.80
N VAL A 61 35.36 -10.62 -3.78
CA VAL A 61 35.93 -10.95 -2.45
C VAL A 61 36.77 -12.23 -2.50
N ASP A 62 36.38 -13.21 -3.33
CA ASP A 62 37.07 -14.49 -3.47
C ASP A 62 38.31 -14.40 -4.39
N GLU A 63 38.54 -13.28 -5.11
CA GLU A 63 39.71 -13.04 -5.92
C GLU A 63 40.95 -12.73 -5.04
N PRO A 64 42.14 -13.31 -5.36
CA PRO A 64 43.32 -13.27 -4.48
C PRO A 64 43.88 -11.89 -4.19
N ASP A 65 43.62 -10.92 -5.06
CA ASP A 65 44.16 -9.56 -4.98
C ASP A 65 43.18 -8.53 -4.39
N GLY A 66 42.11 -8.98 -3.78
CA GLY A 66 41.14 -8.18 -3.01
C GLY A 66 40.78 -6.85 -3.67
N GLN A 67 39.94 -6.87 -4.69
CA GLN A 67 39.55 -5.68 -5.45
C GLN A 67 38.56 -4.81 -4.66
N LEU A 68 39.04 -4.20 -3.57
CA LEU A 68 38.22 -3.30 -2.74
C LEU A 68 37.66 -2.11 -3.54
N GLU A 69 38.47 -1.58 -4.49
CA GLU A 69 38.03 -0.49 -5.39
C GLU A 69 36.83 -0.95 -6.28
N ALA A 70 36.92 -2.14 -6.85
CA ALA A 70 35.86 -2.68 -7.71
C ALA A 70 34.54 -2.99 -6.90
N ILE A 71 34.71 -3.34 -5.62
CA ILE A 71 33.57 -3.53 -4.72
C ILE A 71 32.89 -2.20 -4.39
N ASP A 72 33.71 -1.14 -4.15
CA ASP A 72 33.21 0.21 -3.85
C ASP A 72 32.50 0.82 -5.08
N GLU A 73 33.11 0.71 -6.27
CA GLU A 73 32.43 1.12 -7.53
C GLU A 73 31.12 0.41 -7.77
N LEU A 74 31.05 -0.89 -7.49
CA LEU A 74 29.83 -1.68 -7.62
C LEU A 74 28.78 -1.24 -6.60
N ALA A 75 29.16 -0.93 -5.38
CA ALA A 75 28.27 -0.44 -4.33
C ALA A 75 27.71 0.95 -4.67
N ILE A 76 28.54 1.85 -5.23
CA ILE A 76 28.12 3.18 -5.70
C ILE A 76 27.11 3.03 -6.84
N TYR A 77 27.44 2.23 -7.85
CA TYR A 77 26.52 1.97 -8.98
C TYR A 77 25.17 1.41 -8.53
N TYR A 78 25.18 0.46 -7.59
CA TYR A 78 23.94 -0.11 -7.03
C TYR A 78 23.10 0.95 -6.30
N LYS A 79 23.75 1.81 -5.54
CA LYS A 79 23.10 2.92 -4.84
C LYS A 79 22.45 3.90 -5.82
N GLU A 80 23.14 4.26 -6.89
CA GLU A 80 22.62 5.16 -7.93
C GLU A 80 21.45 4.55 -8.68
N LEU A 81 21.56 3.27 -9.08
CA LEU A 81 20.47 2.53 -9.72
C LEU A 81 19.23 2.47 -8.83
N TYR A 82 19.42 2.17 -7.55
CA TYR A 82 18.33 2.14 -6.58
C TYR A 82 17.66 3.50 -6.42
N GLN A 83 18.42 4.58 -6.41
CA GLN A 83 17.89 5.95 -6.34
C GLN A 83 17.04 6.27 -7.58
N ILE A 84 17.51 5.94 -8.78
CA ILE A 84 16.78 6.17 -10.04
C ILE A 84 15.47 5.38 -10.05
N LEU A 85 15.52 4.09 -9.71
CA LEU A 85 14.33 3.24 -9.67
C LEU A 85 13.32 3.71 -8.60
N SER A 86 13.81 4.13 -7.44
CA SER A 86 12.98 4.68 -6.37
C SER A 86 12.32 5.99 -6.79
N GLN A 87 13.06 6.90 -7.45
CA GLN A 87 12.50 8.15 -7.97
C GLN A 87 11.45 7.89 -9.06
N GLN A 88 11.69 6.94 -9.97
CA GLN A 88 10.73 6.57 -11.00
C GLN A 88 9.46 5.96 -10.40
N ALA A 89 9.60 5.06 -9.43
CA ALA A 89 8.46 4.49 -8.73
C ALA A 89 7.66 5.57 -7.97
N MET A 90 8.34 6.50 -7.29
CA MET A 90 7.68 7.60 -6.57
C MET A 90 7.00 8.59 -7.52
N SER A 91 7.63 9.00 -8.62
CA SER A 91 7.03 9.92 -9.59
C SER A 91 5.76 9.37 -10.24
N GLN A 92 5.66 8.06 -10.33
CA GLN A 92 4.49 7.37 -10.85
C GLN A 92 3.35 7.30 -9.83
N VAL A 93 3.67 7.10 -8.55
CA VAL A 93 2.71 7.16 -7.44
C VAL A 93 2.19 8.60 -7.26
N GLU A 94 3.05 9.62 -7.39
CA GLU A 94 2.66 11.04 -7.32
C GLU A 94 1.72 11.47 -8.45
N SER A 95 1.76 10.82 -9.61
CA SER A 95 0.84 11.10 -10.73
C SER A 95 -0.57 10.58 -10.51
N VAL A 96 -0.77 9.70 -9.53
CA VAL A 96 -2.07 9.11 -9.19
C VAL A 96 -2.83 10.09 -8.28
N LYS A 97 -3.85 10.77 -8.81
CA LYS A 97 -4.76 11.58 -7.99
C LYS A 97 -5.59 10.66 -7.09
N LEU A 98 -5.30 10.68 -5.80
CA LEU A 98 -6.10 10.00 -4.80
C LEU A 98 -7.50 10.62 -4.73
N VAL A 99 -8.52 9.78 -4.85
CA VAL A 99 -9.93 10.19 -4.73
C VAL A 99 -10.42 9.82 -3.33
N SER A 100 -10.36 10.81 -2.43
CA SER A 100 -10.84 10.61 -1.06
C SER A 100 -12.36 10.61 -1.00
N ARG A 101 -12.94 9.53 -0.44
CA ARG A 101 -14.37 9.37 -0.16
C ARG A 101 -14.57 8.66 1.18
N PRO A 102 -15.78 8.74 1.78
CA PRO A 102 -16.11 7.91 2.94
C PRO A 102 -16.05 6.42 2.57
N VAL A 103 -15.31 5.66 3.36
CA VAL A 103 -15.05 4.25 3.13
C VAL A 103 -15.31 3.45 4.39
N ASP A 104 -16.06 2.37 4.27
CA ASP A 104 -16.20 1.34 5.29
C ASP A 104 -15.18 0.22 5.03
N ILE A 105 -14.27 0.02 5.97
CA ILE A 105 -13.20 -0.99 5.83
C ILE A 105 -13.76 -2.40 5.70
N THR A 106 -14.87 -2.70 6.35
CA THR A 106 -15.48 -4.02 6.30
C THR A 106 -15.99 -4.37 4.90
N THR A 107 -16.26 -3.37 4.08
CA THR A 107 -16.67 -3.55 2.68
C THR A 107 -15.50 -3.60 1.70
N LEU A 108 -14.35 -3.03 2.07
CA LEU A 108 -13.15 -3.00 1.21
C LEU A 108 -12.41 -4.33 1.17
N VAL A 109 -12.37 -5.01 2.30
CA VAL A 109 -11.57 -6.21 2.46
C VAL A 109 -12.47 -7.43 2.57
N SER A 110 -12.16 -8.48 1.80
CA SER A 110 -12.94 -9.72 1.86
C SER A 110 -13.03 -10.26 3.30
N PRO A 111 -14.20 -10.71 3.75
CA PRO A 111 -14.39 -11.27 5.09
C PRO A 111 -13.46 -12.45 5.43
N SER A 112 -12.93 -13.13 4.41
CA SER A 112 -11.94 -14.19 4.59
C SER A 112 -10.55 -13.69 5.01
N LYS A 113 -10.26 -12.41 4.76
CA LYS A 113 -8.97 -11.79 5.06
C LYS A 113 -8.98 -10.96 6.34
N LEU A 114 -10.16 -10.56 6.81
CA LEU A 114 -10.33 -9.62 7.90
C LEU A 114 -11.33 -10.13 8.94
N THR A 115 -10.91 -10.14 10.20
CA THR A 115 -11.81 -10.35 11.34
C THR A 115 -11.94 -9.03 12.10
N THR A 116 -13.13 -8.44 12.11
CA THR A 116 -13.41 -7.19 12.82
C THR A 116 -14.24 -7.45 14.06
N THR A 117 -13.96 -6.71 15.14
CA THR A 117 -14.70 -6.83 16.42
C THR A 117 -15.45 -5.52 16.77
N PHE A 118 -15.66 -4.64 15.81
CA PHE A 118 -16.23 -3.30 16.02
C PHE A 118 -17.24 -2.94 14.91
N GLU A 119 -18.13 -1.99 15.20
CA GLU A 119 -18.88 -1.28 14.17
C GLU A 119 -17.91 -0.35 13.43
N SER A 120 -17.74 -0.58 12.13
CA SER A 120 -16.72 0.09 11.35
C SER A 120 -16.95 1.60 11.28
N PRO A 121 -16.05 2.43 11.83
CA PRO A 121 -16.13 3.86 11.59
C PRO A 121 -15.85 4.12 10.10
N LEU A 122 -16.61 5.06 9.52
CA LEU A 122 -16.32 5.53 8.17
C LEU A 122 -14.98 6.29 8.17
N ILE A 123 -14.09 5.89 7.29
CA ILE A 123 -12.78 6.50 7.08
C ILE A 123 -12.83 7.33 5.81
N SER A 124 -12.19 8.49 5.81
CA SER A 124 -11.99 9.27 4.60
C SER A 124 -10.71 8.83 3.90
N GLY A 125 -10.81 8.36 2.67
CA GLY A 125 -9.66 7.92 1.92
C GLY A 125 -9.98 7.34 0.55
N ASP A 126 -8.94 6.99 -0.19
CA ASP A 126 -9.06 6.30 -1.46
C ASP A 126 -9.26 4.79 -1.20
N PRO A 127 -10.40 4.20 -1.62
CA PRO A 127 -10.71 2.81 -1.34
C PRO A 127 -9.74 1.83 -1.99
N VAL A 128 -9.17 2.15 -3.16
CA VAL A 128 -8.24 1.27 -3.86
C VAL A 128 -6.92 1.19 -3.10
N PHE A 129 -6.39 2.34 -2.65
CA PHE A 129 -5.15 2.37 -1.86
C PHE A 129 -5.33 1.76 -0.47
N LEU A 130 -6.47 1.99 0.17
CA LEU A 130 -6.77 1.38 1.45
C LEU A 130 -6.95 -0.14 1.33
N ALA A 131 -7.63 -0.64 0.30
CA ALA A 131 -7.71 -2.08 0.04
C ALA A 131 -6.33 -2.68 -0.19
N TYR A 132 -5.47 -2.02 -0.97
CA TYR A 132 -4.11 -2.45 -1.24
C TYR A 132 -3.24 -2.49 0.03
N LEU A 133 -3.38 -1.51 0.93
CA LEU A 133 -2.72 -1.53 2.23
C LEU A 133 -3.06 -2.80 3.03
N PHE A 134 -4.34 -3.16 3.12
CA PHE A 134 -4.76 -4.37 3.83
C PHE A 134 -4.32 -5.65 3.11
N ASP A 135 -4.29 -5.67 1.78
CA ASP A 135 -3.79 -6.80 1.00
C ASP A 135 -2.29 -7.02 1.27
N ILE A 136 -1.49 -5.95 1.34
CA ILE A 136 -0.07 -6.05 1.72
C ILE A 136 0.07 -6.60 3.14
N LEU A 137 -0.67 -6.07 4.12
CA LEU A 137 -0.62 -6.54 5.50
C LEU A 137 -1.04 -8.01 5.62
N TYR A 138 -2.06 -8.44 4.87
CA TYR A 138 -2.47 -9.84 4.79
C TYR A 138 -1.37 -10.74 4.24
N LEU A 139 -0.69 -10.29 3.18
CA LEU A 139 0.44 -11.01 2.58
C LEU A 139 1.61 -11.14 3.56
N ILE A 140 1.97 -10.06 4.26
CA ILE A 140 3.01 -10.07 5.29
C ILE A 140 2.64 -11.01 6.46
N ASN A 141 1.35 -11.11 6.79
CA ASN A 141 0.84 -12.07 7.80
C ASN A 141 0.71 -13.50 7.25
N ASN A 142 1.53 -13.88 6.25
CA ASN A 142 1.55 -15.21 5.64
C ASN A 142 0.17 -15.68 5.15
N ASN A 143 -0.64 -14.79 4.62
CA ASN A 143 -2.01 -15.03 4.18
C ASN A 143 -2.94 -15.56 5.29
N GLN A 144 -2.66 -15.23 6.54
CA GLN A 144 -3.57 -15.49 7.65
C GLN A 144 -4.48 -14.28 7.89
N PRO A 145 -5.73 -14.49 8.30
CA PRO A 145 -6.67 -13.40 8.56
C PRO A 145 -6.11 -12.37 9.55
N LEU A 146 -6.31 -11.10 9.23
CA LEU A 146 -5.94 -9.99 10.09
C LEU A 146 -7.05 -9.77 11.12
N THR A 147 -6.70 -9.60 12.39
CA THR A 147 -7.64 -9.13 13.41
C THR A 147 -7.52 -7.62 13.53
N VAL A 148 -8.62 -6.90 13.27
CA VAL A 148 -8.63 -5.44 13.29
C VAL A 148 -9.63 -4.94 14.33
N THR A 149 -9.15 -4.01 15.16
CA THR A 149 -9.99 -3.20 16.05
C THR A 149 -9.82 -1.74 15.70
N ALA A 150 -10.81 -0.90 16.02
CA ALA A 150 -10.75 0.52 15.76
C ALA A 150 -10.93 1.32 17.04
N GLU A 151 -10.22 2.43 17.15
CA GLU A 151 -10.32 3.35 18.29
C GLU A 151 -10.25 4.80 17.81
N GLU A 152 -11.07 5.66 18.42
CA GLU A 152 -11.10 7.10 18.16
C GLU A 152 -10.42 7.85 19.29
N HIS A 153 -9.10 7.97 19.29
CA HIS A 153 -8.34 8.69 20.31
C HIS A 153 -8.33 10.21 20.11
N GLN A 154 -8.44 10.66 18.88
CA GLN A 154 -8.36 12.09 18.54
C GLN A 154 -9.54 12.50 17.67
N PRO A 155 -10.13 13.70 17.89
CA PRO A 155 -11.21 14.19 17.04
C PRO A 155 -10.78 14.26 15.56
N GLY A 156 -11.55 13.59 14.70
CA GLY A 156 -11.31 13.55 13.25
C GLY A 156 -10.28 12.52 12.80
N TYR A 157 -9.83 11.61 13.67
CA TYR A 157 -8.95 10.48 13.34
C TYR A 157 -9.49 9.17 13.90
N VAL A 158 -9.22 8.11 13.19
CA VAL A 158 -9.47 6.72 13.61
C VAL A 158 -8.16 5.98 13.58
N THR A 159 -7.83 5.28 14.64
CA THR A 159 -6.70 4.35 14.71
C THR A 159 -7.22 2.93 14.55
N LEU A 160 -6.71 2.25 13.53
CA LEU A 160 -6.96 0.83 13.30
C LEU A 160 -5.80 0.05 13.89
N HIS A 161 -6.09 -0.83 14.81
CA HIS A 161 -5.12 -1.75 15.38
C HIS A 161 -5.22 -3.09 14.65
N VAL A 162 -4.24 -3.36 13.81
CA VAL A 162 -4.14 -4.60 13.01
C VAL A 162 -3.19 -5.56 13.72
N ILE A 163 -3.68 -6.69 14.18
CA ILE A 163 -2.87 -7.73 14.83
C ILE A 163 -2.41 -8.74 13.79
N MET A 164 -1.10 -8.93 13.72
CA MET A 164 -0.40 -9.87 12.85
C MET A 164 0.20 -10.98 13.70
N SER A 165 -0.50 -12.11 13.79
CA SER A 165 -0.15 -13.21 14.71
C SER A 165 1.03 -14.06 14.23
N THR A 166 1.35 -14.01 12.94
CA THR A 166 2.45 -14.81 12.37
C THR A 166 3.80 -14.10 12.43
N LEU A 167 3.82 -12.83 12.78
CA LEU A 167 5.01 -12.00 12.81
C LEU A 167 5.46 -11.80 14.26
N THR A 168 6.71 -12.15 14.56
CA THR A 168 7.31 -11.92 15.87
C THR A 168 8.55 -11.06 15.71
N LEU A 169 8.50 -9.84 16.22
CA LEU A 169 9.58 -8.84 16.13
C LEU A 169 9.87 -8.26 17.51
N SER A 170 11.11 -7.81 17.71
CA SER A 170 11.48 -7.05 18.92
C SER A 170 11.00 -5.59 18.81
N ASP A 171 10.91 -4.90 19.96
CA ASP A 171 10.52 -3.48 19.99
C ASP A 171 11.45 -2.58 19.16
N ASP A 172 12.75 -2.88 19.14
CA ASP A 172 13.71 -2.12 18.34
C ASP A 172 13.46 -2.29 16.83
N VAL A 173 13.15 -3.50 16.39
CA VAL A 173 12.81 -3.77 14.98
C VAL A 173 11.46 -3.12 14.62
N CYS A 174 10.48 -3.15 15.52
CA CYS A 174 9.18 -2.52 15.30
C CYS A 174 9.31 -1.00 15.13
N ARG A 175 10.20 -0.34 15.88
CA ARG A 175 10.44 1.11 15.80
C ARG A 175 10.89 1.55 14.41
N ASP A 176 11.73 0.74 13.76
CA ASP A 176 12.30 1.05 12.45
C ASP A 176 11.64 0.29 11.30
N LEU A 177 10.53 -0.43 11.57
CA LEU A 177 9.90 -1.33 10.63
C LEU A 177 9.47 -0.64 9.32
N PHE A 178 9.00 0.59 9.43
CA PHE A 178 8.50 1.39 8.31
C PHE A 178 9.54 2.35 7.73
N GLN A 179 10.80 2.29 8.17
CA GLN A 179 11.86 3.08 7.57
C GLN A 179 12.28 2.49 6.21
N PRO A 180 12.75 3.34 5.27
CA PRO A 180 13.20 2.88 3.97
C PRO A 180 14.32 1.84 4.11
N SER A 181 14.08 0.62 3.65
CA SER A 181 15.06 -0.47 3.63
C SER A 181 14.69 -1.45 2.52
N ALA A 182 15.68 -2.02 1.85
CA ALA A 182 15.47 -2.94 0.73
C ALA A 182 14.74 -4.23 1.14
N ASP A 183 14.97 -4.69 2.36
CA ASP A 183 14.36 -5.89 2.95
C ASP A 183 12.95 -5.66 3.51
N ARG A 184 12.51 -4.39 3.59
CA ARG A 184 11.23 -3.97 4.21
C ARG A 184 10.35 -3.13 3.26
N LEU A 185 10.53 -3.32 1.96
CA LEU A 185 9.83 -2.53 0.94
C LEU A 185 8.29 -2.53 1.13
N MET A 186 7.71 -3.69 1.48
CA MET A 186 6.26 -3.80 1.71
C MET A 186 5.77 -2.91 2.86
N PHE A 187 6.51 -2.87 3.97
CA PHE A 187 6.18 -1.99 5.10
C PHE A 187 6.33 -0.51 4.72
N PHE A 188 7.36 -0.19 3.94
CA PHE A 188 7.55 1.17 3.43
C PHE A 188 6.38 1.61 2.54
N ILE A 189 5.88 0.75 1.65
CA ILE A 189 4.70 1.01 0.82
C ILE A 189 3.47 1.27 1.70
N CYS A 190 3.24 0.47 2.75
CA CYS A 190 2.14 0.71 3.69
C CYS A 190 2.23 2.09 4.35
N ARG A 191 3.44 2.52 4.74
CA ARG A 191 3.67 3.86 5.30
C ARG A 191 3.33 4.95 4.29
N GLN A 192 3.77 4.77 3.03
CA GLN A 192 3.50 5.74 1.99
C GLN A 192 1.99 5.88 1.72
N ILE A 193 1.27 4.77 1.62
CA ILE A 193 -0.19 4.77 1.44
C ILE A 193 -0.88 5.53 2.60
N ALA A 194 -0.53 5.23 3.84
CA ALA A 194 -1.14 5.89 5.00
C ALA A 194 -0.87 7.40 5.01
N ARG A 195 0.34 7.82 4.64
CA ARG A 195 0.73 9.22 4.53
C ARG A 195 0.00 9.94 3.40
N ASP A 196 -0.01 9.37 2.20
CA ASP A 196 -0.63 9.98 1.02
C ASP A 196 -2.15 10.09 1.20
N ASN A 197 -2.76 9.11 1.87
CA ASN A 197 -4.16 9.19 2.28
C ASN A 197 -4.40 10.36 3.25
N GLY A 198 -3.48 10.62 4.18
CA GLY A 198 -3.52 11.78 5.06
C GLY A 198 -3.39 13.11 4.32
N GLU A 199 -2.48 13.20 3.37
CA GLU A 199 -2.27 14.39 2.54
C GLU A 199 -3.51 14.68 1.67
N SER A 200 -4.12 13.66 1.05
CA SER A 200 -5.33 13.81 0.24
C SER A 200 -6.55 14.30 1.03
N THR A 201 -6.60 14.01 2.33
CA THR A 201 -7.68 14.44 3.24
C THR A 201 -7.34 15.70 4.02
N ASN A 202 -6.19 16.34 3.78
CA ASN A 202 -5.65 17.46 4.56
C ASN A 202 -5.48 17.15 6.07
N LYS A 203 -5.22 15.88 6.42
CA LYS A 203 -5.04 15.39 7.80
C LYS A 203 -3.59 14.94 8.02
N ARG A 204 -2.77 15.82 8.56
CA ARG A 204 -1.33 15.60 8.78
C ARG A 204 -0.99 14.55 9.85
N GLY A 205 -1.97 14.14 10.65
CA GLY A 205 -1.81 13.14 11.72
C GLY A 205 -1.93 11.68 11.24
N CYS A 206 -2.22 11.43 9.97
CA CYS A 206 -2.30 10.08 9.42
C CYS A 206 -0.91 9.45 9.31
N GLY A 207 -0.84 8.15 9.55
CA GLY A 207 0.42 7.41 9.51
C GLY A 207 0.28 5.97 9.96
N ILE A 208 1.42 5.29 10.08
CA ILE A 208 1.48 3.89 10.47
C ILE A 208 2.67 3.66 11.42
N SER A 209 2.46 2.82 12.42
CA SER A 209 3.50 2.41 13.37
C SER A 209 3.33 0.93 13.75
N ALA A 210 4.37 0.33 14.34
CA ALA A 210 4.35 -1.04 14.80
C ALA A 210 4.74 -1.12 16.28
N ASN A 211 4.14 -2.07 16.98
CA ASN A 211 4.44 -2.39 18.37
C ASN A 211 4.51 -3.89 18.54
N ALA A 212 5.55 -4.40 19.23
CA ALA A 212 5.61 -5.80 19.59
C ALA A 212 4.54 -6.12 20.65
N THR A 213 3.92 -7.28 20.52
CA THR A 213 2.94 -7.79 21.49
C THR A 213 3.24 -9.24 21.82
N PRO A 214 2.74 -9.77 22.94
CA PRO A 214 2.95 -11.18 23.29
C PRO A 214 2.43 -12.17 22.23
N ASN A 215 1.46 -11.75 21.43
CA ASN A 215 0.79 -12.58 20.43
C ASN A 215 1.14 -12.21 18.99
N GLY A 216 2.26 -11.52 18.77
CA GLY A 216 2.69 -11.09 17.44
C GLY A 216 3.04 -9.61 17.36
N VAL A 217 2.78 -8.97 16.22
CA VAL A 217 2.99 -7.54 16.02
C VAL A 217 1.65 -6.84 15.83
N ARG A 218 1.46 -5.73 16.55
CA ARG A 218 0.34 -4.81 16.31
C ARG A 218 0.80 -3.68 15.41
N ILE A 219 0.12 -3.51 14.30
CA ILE A 219 0.27 -2.38 13.40
C ILE A 219 -0.84 -1.37 13.69
N ASP A 220 -0.47 -0.15 14.04
CA ASP A 220 -1.39 0.95 14.30
C ASP A 220 -1.45 1.84 13.05
N VAL A 221 -2.59 1.86 12.37
CA VAL A 221 -2.84 2.68 11.18
C VAL A 221 -3.76 3.83 11.56
N VAL A 222 -3.25 5.04 11.56
CA VAL A 222 -4.02 6.26 11.85
C VAL A 222 -4.52 6.86 10.56
N LEU A 223 -5.83 6.98 10.40
CA LEU A 223 -6.50 7.49 9.21
C LEU A 223 -7.46 8.63 9.56
N ALA A 224 -7.84 9.42 8.56
CA ALA A 224 -8.84 10.46 8.73
C ALA A 224 -10.23 9.84 8.91
N LYS A 225 -10.99 10.31 9.91
CA LYS A 225 -12.41 9.97 10.06
C LYS A 225 -13.22 10.71 9.00
N ALA A 226 -14.16 10.02 8.35
CA ALA A 226 -15.15 10.68 7.52
C ALA A 226 -16.15 11.45 8.38
N ASN A 227 -16.57 12.61 7.90
CA ASN A 227 -17.56 13.44 8.56
C ASN A 227 -18.96 12.94 8.31
#